data_80637d835bb8e75a0d2dc99504ea6ba2
#
_entry.id   80637d835bb8e75a0d2dc99504ea6ba2
#
_cell.length_a   1.000
_cell.length_b   1.000
_cell.length_c   1.000
_cell.angle_alpha   90.00
_cell.angle_beta   90.00
_cell.angle_gamma   90.00
#
_symmetry.space_group_name_H-M   'P 1'
#
loop_
_entity.id
_entity.type
_entity.pdbx_description
1 polymer ?
#
loop_
_entity_poly.entity_id
_entity_poly.type
_entity_poly.pdbx_seq_one_letter_code
_entity_poly.pdbx_strand_id
1 'polypeptide(L)'
;EQWCVAVADGISNSPVAEQAAYTVLNALMQNKKIETCQAFTIQQYLVDQLAHQKNSFGASSTLALIQNNGEQGFVTIQHIGDSRVYLFSQHDQKWHCLTRDHNYLEQLRENGEIKEGGNYASIYGALLQYFCADPLHEVMDFTTTEEYLTENDALLVCTDGVHDVMECTEWPALKVDMELRAWLLDMKASLDSKQA
;
A
#
# COMPACT_ATOMS: atom_id res chain seq x y z
N GLU A 1 -14.58 9.20 16.10
CA GLU A 1 -14.11 7.82 16.27
C GLU A 1 -12.80 7.66 15.51
N GLN A 2 -11.78 7.05 16.13
CA GLN A 2 -10.50 6.79 15.48
C GLN A 2 -10.54 5.40 14.82
N TRP A 3 -10.00 5.30 13.63
CA TRP A 3 -9.91 4.04 12.90
C TRP A 3 -8.63 3.99 12.03
N CYS A 4 -8.19 2.79 11.71
CA CYS A 4 -7.11 2.54 10.77
C CYS A 4 -7.44 1.35 9.89
N VAL A 5 -7.11 1.46 8.60
CA VAL A 5 -7.18 0.37 7.62
C VAL A 5 -5.80 0.23 6.99
N ALA A 6 -5.31 -0.99 6.88
CA ALA A 6 -3.99 -1.25 6.33
C ALA A 6 -3.96 -2.51 5.47
N VAL A 7 -3.07 -2.53 4.48
CA VAL A 7 -2.66 -3.73 3.73
C VAL A 7 -1.15 -3.86 3.76
N ALA A 8 -0.66 -5.08 3.77
CA ALA A 8 0.75 -5.40 3.58
C ALA A 8 0.88 -6.51 2.54
N ASP A 9 1.88 -6.43 1.69
CA ASP A 9 2.18 -7.43 0.69
C ASP A 9 3.56 -8.01 0.88
N GLY A 10 3.64 -9.34 0.89
CA GLY A 10 4.90 -10.04 1.02
C GLY A 10 5.63 -10.11 -0.32
N ILE A 11 6.85 -9.59 -0.40
CA ILE A 11 7.61 -9.56 -1.65
C ILE A 11 7.89 -10.99 -2.12
N SER A 12 7.36 -11.36 -3.27
CA SER A 12 7.31 -12.76 -3.77
C SER A 12 8.67 -13.43 -3.92
N ASN A 13 9.73 -12.67 -4.17
CA ASN A 13 11.11 -13.18 -4.27
C ASN A 13 11.83 -13.25 -2.92
N SER A 14 11.18 -12.86 -1.83
CA SER A 14 11.73 -12.96 -0.47
C SER A 14 11.32 -14.26 0.22
N PRO A 15 12.09 -14.74 1.19
CA PRO A 15 11.71 -15.89 1.99
C PRO A 15 10.41 -15.62 2.75
N VAL A 16 9.56 -16.64 2.91
CA VAL A 16 8.33 -16.60 3.75
C VAL A 16 7.53 -15.29 3.63
N ALA A 17 7.31 -14.83 2.40
CA ALA A 17 6.69 -13.54 2.06
C ALA A 17 5.35 -13.30 2.80
N GLU A 18 4.45 -14.30 2.82
CA GLU A 18 3.18 -14.23 3.56
C GLU A 18 3.40 -13.95 5.05
N GLN A 19 4.39 -14.62 5.66
CA GLN A 19 4.70 -14.44 7.08
C GLN A 19 5.28 -13.04 7.34
N ALA A 20 6.04 -12.48 6.40
CA ALA A 20 6.56 -11.11 6.50
C ALA A 20 5.41 -10.09 6.50
N ALA A 21 4.47 -10.19 5.55
CA ALA A 21 3.29 -9.33 5.49
C ALA A 21 2.45 -9.41 6.77
N TYR A 22 2.18 -10.62 7.25
CA TYR A 22 1.46 -10.84 8.50
C TYR A 22 2.18 -10.23 9.72
N THR A 23 3.52 -10.35 9.77
CA THR A 23 4.33 -9.81 10.87
C THR A 23 4.31 -8.27 10.87
N VAL A 24 4.38 -7.64 9.70
CA VAL A 24 4.28 -6.18 9.55
C VAL A 24 2.90 -5.68 10.04
N LEU A 25 1.80 -6.33 9.64
CA LEU A 25 0.47 -5.98 10.14
C LEU A 25 0.32 -6.20 11.65
N ASN A 26 0.90 -7.26 12.20
CA ASN A 26 0.91 -7.49 13.64
C ASN A 26 1.67 -6.41 14.40
N ALA A 27 2.81 -5.94 13.88
CA ALA A 27 3.56 -4.83 14.47
C ALA A 27 2.69 -3.58 14.56
N LEU A 28 1.96 -3.27 13.50
CA LEU A 28 1.03 -2.14 13.46
C LEU A 28 -0.09 -2.30 14.51
N MET A 29 -0.72 -3.48 14.59
CA MET A 29 -1.81 -3.74 15.55
C MET A 29 -1.37 -3.71 17.02
N GLN A 30 -0.13 -4.08 17.32
CA GLN A 30 0.42 -4.01 18.67
C GLN A 30 0.78 -2.60 19.10
N ASN A 31 0.91 -1.68 18.17
CA ASN A 31 1.20 -0.30 18.47
C ASN A 31 -0.07 0.40 18.99
N LYS A 32 -0.08 0.73 20.29
CA LYS A 32 -1.24 1.34 20.96
C LYS A 32 -1.61 2.74 20.45
N LYS A 33 -0.70 3.38 19.73
CA LYS A 33 -0.88 4.71 19.13
C LYS A 33 -0.38 4.66 17.69
N ILE A 34 -1.27 4.29 16.80
CA ILE A 34 -0.98 4.19 15.36
C ILE A 34 -0.47 5.54 14.81
N GLU A 35 -0.99 6.64 15.34
CA GLU A 35 -0.58 8.02 15.01
C GLU A 35 0.90 8.31 15.19
N THR A 36 1.57 7.58 16.07
CA THR A 36 3.00 7.73 16.38
C THR A 36 3.82 6.52 15.96
N CYS A 37 3.23 5.61 15.16
CA CYS A 37 3.93 4.44 14.67
C CYS A 37 5.00 4.88 13.65
N GLN A 38 6.25 4.60 13.98
CA GLN A 38 7.38 4.87 13.11
C GLN A 38 7.71 3.60 12.30
N ALA A 39 8.11 3.77 11.06
CA ALA A 39 8.56 2.67 10.20
C ALA A 39 9.66 1.84 10.86
N PHE A 40 10.60 2.49 11.53
CA PHE A 40 11.65 1.82 12.30
C PHE A 40 11.12 0.85 13.36
N THR A 41 10.03 1.17 14.05
CA THR A 41 9.43 0.27 15.07
C THR A 41 8.88 -1.01 14.43
N ILE A 42 8.24 -0.90 13.26
CA ILE A 42 7.75 -2.05 12.49
C ILE A 42 8.93 -2.89 11.98
N GLN A 43 9.97 -2.23 11.47
CA GLN A 43 11.19 -2.88 10.99
C GLN A 43 11.86 -3.68 12.10
N GLN A 44 12.04 -3.09 13.28
CA GLN A 44 12.64 -3.80 14.42
C GLN A 44 11.80 -5.01 14.83
N TYR A 45 10.49 -4.86 14.90
CA TYR A 45 9.59 -5.98 15.21
C TYR A 45 9.71 -7.11 14.18
N LEU A 46 9.77 -6.79 12.88
CA LEU A 46 9.97 -7.79 11.82
C LEU A 46 11.31 -8.54 12.00
N VAL A 47 12.38 -7.79 12.26
CA VAL A 47 13.72 -8.36 12.53
C VAL A 47 13.68 -9.29 13.73
N ASP A 48 13.11 -8.84 14.86
CA ASP A 48 13.04 -9.61 16.10
C ASP A 48 12.25 -10.92 15.92
N GLN A 49 11.20 -10.88 15.11
CA GLN A 49 10.36 -12.04 14.88
C GLN A 49 10.95 -13.04 13.87
N LEU A 50 11.61 -12.56 12.81
CA LEU A 50 11.94 -13.40 11.66
C LEU A 50 13.43 -13.56 11.39
N ALA A 51 14.29 -12.59 11.68
CA ALA A 51 15.70 -12.62 11.25
C ALA A 51 16.49 -13.84 11.77
N HIS A 52 16.09 -14.36 12.93
CA HIS A 52 16.75 -15.50 13.57
C HIS A 52 16.07 -16.85 13.30
N GLN A 53 14.95 -16.87 12.61
CA GLN A 53 14.28 -18.11 12.26
C GLN A 53 14.95 -18.75 11.03
N LYS A 54 14.90 -20.10 10.98
CA LYS A 54 15.46 -20.84 9.85
C LYS A 54 14.68 -20.50 8.57
N ASN A 55 15.39 -20.11 7.52
CA ASN A 55 14.87 -19.77 6.18
C ASN A 55 13.97 -18.52 6.12
N SER A 56 14.05 -17.62 7.09
CA SER A 56 13.27 -16.37 7.06
C SER A 56 14.11 -15.09 7.06
N PHE A 57 15.43 -15.22 7.11
CA PHE A 57 16.32 -14.07 6.92
C PHE A 57 16.07 -13.41 5.57
N GLY A 58 15.88 -12.10 5.55
CA GLY A 58 15.55 -11.35 4.33
C GLY A 58 14.06 -11.40 3.93
N ALA A 59 13.18 -11.99 4.76
CA ALA A 59 11.74 -11.95 4.54
C ALA A 59 11.26 -10.49 4.47
N SER A 60 10.54 -10.11 3.41
CA SER A 60 10.29 -8.71 3.08
C SER A 60 8.81 -8.45 2.78
N SER A 61 8.37 -7.24 3.09
CA SER A 61 6.98 -6.82 2.89
C SER A 61 6.86 -5.31 2.65
N THR A 62 5.81 -4.91 1.96
CA THR A 62 5.33 -3.54 1.85
C THR A 62 4.32 -3.24 2.95
N LEU A 63 3.89 -1.99 3.07
CA LEU A 63 2.77 -1.56 3.89
C LEU A 63 2.17 -0.28 3.33
N ALA A 64 0.84 -0.24 3.22
CA ALA A 64 0.08 0.98 3.03
C ALA A 64 -1.05 1.05 4.05
N LEU A 65 -1.28 2.21 4.64
CA LEU A 65 -2.30 2.41 5.65
C LEU A 65 -2.97 3.78 5.52
N ILE A 66 -4.22 3.82 5.98
CA ILE A 66 -5.03 5.02 6.11
C ILE A 66 -5.50 5.09 7.56
N GLN A 67 -5.35 6.24 8.18
CA GLN A 67 -5.83 6.45 9.54
C GLN A 67 -6.59 7.76 9.69
N ASN A 68 -7.61 7.75 10.54
CA ASN A 68 -8.32 8.93 10.98
C ASN A 68 -8.06 9.16 12.47
N ASN A 69 -7.60 10.36 12.81
CA ASN A 69 -7.22 10.74 14.17
C ASN A 69 -8.42 11.27 15.00
N GLY A 70 -9.65 11.05 14.52
CA GLY A 70 -10.89 11.51 15.17
C GLY A 70 -11.39 12.87 14.66
N GLU A 71 -10.64 13.55 13.80
CA GLU A 71 -11.11 14.73 13.08
C GLU A 71 -11.99 14.30 11.90
N GLN A 72 -13.16 14.96 11.78
CA GLN A 72 -14.12 14.59 10.74
C GLN A 72 -13.59 14.95 9.36
N GLY A 73 -13.59 13.97 8.46
CA GLY A 73 -13.16 14.14 7.07
C GLY A 73 -11.65 14.15 6.87
N PHE A 74 -10.83 14.22 7.93
CA PHE A 74 -9.39 14.27 7.80
C PHE A 74 -8.77 12.88 7.96
N VAL A 75 -7.91 12.49 7.02
CA VAL A 75 -7.18 11.22 7.04
C VAL A 75 -5.70 11.43 6.77
N THR A 76 -4.89 10.61 7.41
CA THR A 76 -3.45 10.50 7.15
C THR A 76 -3.20 9.18 6.43
N ILE A 77 -2.45 9.23 5.34
CA ILE A 77 -2.06 8.09 4.51
C ILE A 77 -0.56 7.91 4.67
N GLN A 78 -0.14 6.69 4.98
CA GLN A 78 1.28 6.37 5.12
C GLN A 78 1.59 5.09 4.36
N HIS A 79 2.74 5.03 3.69
CA HIS A 79 3.15 3.82 2.98
C HIS A 79 4.66 3.65 2.88
N ILE A 80 5.07 2.40 2.66
CA ILE A 80 6.41 1.96 2.25
C ILE A 80 6.22 0.81 1.25
N GLY A 81 6.82 0.94 0.06
CA GLY A 81 6.70 -0.02 -1.03
C GLY A 81 5.79 0.49 -2.14
N ASP A 82 5.09 -0.43 -2.80
CA ASP A 82 4.21 -0.21 -3.95
C ASP A 82 2.74 -0.55 -3.70
N SER A 83 2.37 -0.92 -2.47
CA SER A 83 0.96 -0.94 -2.08
C SER A 83 0.40 0.46 -2.11
N ARG A 84 -0.80 0.64 -2.69
CA ARG A 84 -1.34 1.97 -3.01
C ARG A 84 -2.62 2.30 -2.29
N VAL A 85 -2.86 3.60 -2.13
CA VAL A 85 -4.12 4.18 -1.67
C VAL A 85 -4.72 5.02 -2.77
N TYR A 86 -6.02 4.84 -3.01
CA TYR A 86 -6.79 5.58 -3.99
C TYR A 86 -7.96 6.28 -3.33
N LEU A 87 -8.27 7.47 -3.82
CA LEU A 87 -9.45 8.25 -3.50
C LEU A 87 -10.42 8.20 -4.68
N PHE A 88 -11.65 7.74 -4.47
CA PHE A 88 -12.75 8.04 -5.36
C PHE A 88 -13.33 9.41 -4.97
N SER A 89 -13.17 10.39 -5.84
CA SER A 89 -13.72 11.71 -5.63
C SER A 89 -15.15 11.79 -6.17
N GLN A 90 -16.08 12.11 -5.29
CA GLN A 90 -17.48 12.33 -5.67
C GLN A 90 -17.63 13.53 -6.61
N HIS A 91 -16.73 14.50 -6.54
CA HIS A 91 -16.80 15.72 -7.34
C HIS A 91 -16.59 15.44 -8.84
N ASP A 92 -15.60 14.63 -9.21
CA ASP A 92 -15.27 14.34 -10.63
C ASP A 92 -15.57 12.89 -11.04
N GLN A 93 -16.09 12.07 -10.10
CA GLN A 93 -16.45 10.66 -10.32
C GLN A 93 -15.30 9.79 -10.79
N LYS A 94 -14.08 10.06 -10.29
CA LYS A 94 -12.87 9.34 -10.68
C LYS A 94 -12.08 8.85 -9.48
N TRP A 95 -11.30 7.81 -9.73
CA TRP A 95 -10.29 7.33 -8.82
C TRP A 95 -8.97 8.08 -9.04
N HIS A 96 -8.38 8.56 -7.96
CA HIS A 96 -7.09 9.23 -7.93
C HIS A 96 -6.13 8.44 -7.05
N CYS A 97 -4.95 8.08 -7.56
CA CYS A 97 -3.90 7.46 -6.75
C CYS A 97 -3.27 8.52 -5.84
N LEU A 98 -3.29 8.29 -4.54
CA LEU A 98 -2.76 9.21 -3.53
C LEU A 98 -1.33 8.86 -3.08
N THR A 99 -0.86 7.67 -3.43
CA THR A 99 0.50 7.20 -3.11
C THR A 99 1.35 7.14 -4.37
N ARG A 100 2.65 7.14 -4.17
CA ARG A 100 3.64 6.95 -5.24
C ARG A 100 4.56 5.80 -4.84
N ASP A 101 4.75 4.85 -5.75
CA ASP A 101 5.54 3.66 -5.47
C ASP A 101 6.99 3.99 -5.12
N HIS A 102 7.53 3.27 -4.17
CA HIS A 102 8.94 3.33 -3.83
C HIS A 102 9.75 2.35 -4.69
N ASN A 103 9.73 2.54 -6.00
CA ASN A 103 10.46 1.72 -6.95
C ASN A 103 11.42 2.56 -7.82
N TYR A 104 12.30 1.87 -8.54
CA TYR A 104 13.30 2.54 -9.36
C TYR A 104 12.67 3.32 -10.52
N LEU A 105 11.55 2.88 -11.06
CA LEU A 105 10.83 3.55 -12.13
C LEU A 105 10.35 4.94 -11.69
N GLU A 106 9.75 5.03 -10.51
CA GLU A 106 9.28 6.31 -9.96
C GLU A 106 10.45 7.24 -9.65
N GLN A 107 11.56 6.72 -9.14
CA GLN A 107 12.77 7.51 -8.91
C GLN A 107 13.29 8.12 -10.21
N LEU A 108 13.31 7.37 -11.31
CA LEU A 108 13.72 7.90 -12.61
C LEU A 108 12.74 8.94 -13.17
N ARG A 109 11.44 8.80 -12.90
CA ARG A 109 10.44 9.81 -13.24
C ARG A 109 10.68 11.12 -12.49
N GLU A 110 10.91 11.04 -11.20
CA GLU A 110 11.21 12.20 -10.35
C GLU A 110 12.46 12.95 -10.80
N ASN A 111 13.47 12.22 -11.22
CA ASN A 111 14.69 12.77 -11.77
C ASN A 111 14.51 13.36 -13.19
N GLY A 112 13.36 13.16 -13.83
CA GLY A 112 13.11 13.60 -15.21
C GLY A 112 13.83 12.76 -16.26
N GLU A 113 14.35 11.59 -15.91
CA GLU A 113 15.11 10.71 -16.79
C GLU A 113 14.21 9.89 -17.71
N ILE A 114 12.95 9.67 -17.32
CA ILE A 114 11.96 8.93 -18.11
C ILE A 114 10.64 9.68 -18.18
N LYS A 115 9.85 9.36 -19.23
CA LYS A 115 8.54 9.97 -19.47
C LYS A 115 7.41 9.11 -18.90
N GLU A 116 6.34 9.73 -18.46
CA GLU A 116 5.09 9.06 -18.16
C GLU A 116 4.56 8.26 -19.37
N GLY A 117 3.98 7.07 -19.11
CA GLY A 117 3.38 6.23 -20.16
C GLY A 117 4.37 5.47 -21.04
N GLY A 118 5.68 5.54 -20.76
CA GLY A 118 6.67 4.73 -21.46
C GLY A 118 6.60 3.26 -21.05
N ASN A 119 6.86 2.35 -21.99
CA ASN A 119 7.02 0.92 -21.69
C ASN A 119 8.47 0.64 -21.26
N TYR A 120 8.66 0.31 -19.98
CA TYR A 120 9.97 0.05 -19.40
C TYR A 120 10.09 -1.42 -18.98
N ALA A 121 11.33 -1.93 -18.95
CA ALA A 121 11.58 -3.31 -18.53
C ALA A 121 11.16 -3.50 -17.06
N SER A 122 10.64 -4.69 -16.73
CA SER A 122 10.15 -5.04 -15.39
C SER A 122 11.17 -4.81 -14.26
N ILE A 123 12.48 -4.84 -14.57
CA ILE A 123 13.52 -4.55 -13.58
C ILE A 123 13.41 -3.13 -12.97
N TYR A 124 12.80 -2.19 -13.70
CA TYR A 124 12.58 -0.85 -13.19
C TYR A 124 11.47 -0.78 -12.12
N GLY A 125 10.63 -1.82 -11.99
CA GLY A 125 9.67 -2.01 -10.91
C GLY A 125 10.30 -2.50 -9.60
N ALA A 126 11.63 -2.75 -9.56
CA ALA A 126 12.30 -3.19 -8.35
C ALA A 126 12.12 -2.17 -7.22
N LEU A 127 11.64 -2.66 -6.06
CA LEU A 127 11.42 -1.83 -4.88
C LEU A 127 12.74 -1.31 -4.32
N LEU A 128 12.74 -0.05 -3.96
CA LEU A 128 13.83 0.64 -3.28
C LEU A 128 13.59 0.78 -1.78
N GLN A 129 12.32 0.68 -1.37
CA GLN A 129 11.89 0.84 0.01
C GLN A 129 10.90 -0.27 0.37
N TYR A 130 11.18 -0.99 1.43
CA TYR A 130 10.36 -2.09 1.96
C TYR A 130 10.81 -2.45 3.38
N PHE A 131 10.02 -3.21 4.10
CA PHE A 131 10.44 -3.83 5.36
C PHE A 131 11.16 -5.14 5.07
N CYS A 132 12.22 -5.43 5.82
CA CYS A 132 13.05 -6.63 5.60
C CYS A 132 13.56 -7.23 6.91
N ALA A 133 13.44 -8.55 7.07
CA ALA A 133 13.97 -9.28 8.21
C ALA A 133 15.50 -9.47 8.12
N ASP A 134 16.21 -8.38 7.86
CA ASP A 134 17.66 -8.26 7.90
C ASP A 134 18.02 -7.14 8.89
N PRO A 135 18.78 -7.40 9.97
CA PRO A 135 19.20 -6.38 10.92
C PRO A 135 20.04 -5.24 10.34
N LEU A 136 20.61 -5.44 9.16
CA LEU A 136 21.41 -4.43 8.46
C LEU A 136 20.60 -3.62 7.44
N HIS A 137 19.34 -3.99 7.21
CA HIS A 137 18.47 -3.25 6.32
C HIS A 137 17.99 -1.96 7.00
N GLU A 138 18.27 -0.84 6.37
CA GLU A 138 17.79 0.48 6.80
C GLU A 138 16.46 0.79 6.15
N VAL A 139 15.38 0.87 6.93
CA VAL A 139 14.09 1.34 6.47
C VAL A 139 14.03 2.86 6.58
N MET A 140 13.52 3.54 5.59
CA MET A 140 13.21 4.97 5.66
C MET A 140 11.90 5.23 6.40
N ASP A 141 11.67 6.47 6.79
CA ASP A 141 10.38 6.88 7.35
C ASP A 141 9.26 6.70 6.33
N PHE A 142 8.03 6.57 6.84
CA PHE A 142 6.86 6.54 5.98
C PHE A 142 6.78 7.77 5.08
N THR A 143 6.49 7.55 3.80
CA THR A 143 5.93 8.61 2.99
C THR A 143 4.52 8.87 3.48
N THR A 144 4.26 10.13 3.85
CA THR A 144 3.01 10.55 4.49
C THR A 144 2.30 11.57 3.62
N THR A 145 1.02 11.35 3.38
CA THR A 145 0.10 12.28 2.69
C THR A 145 -1.10 12.52 3.59
N GLU A 146 -1.57 13.75 3.63
CA GLU A 146 -2.79 14.14 4.34
C GLU A 146 -3.88 14.48 3.33
N GLU A 147 -5.12 14.03 3.58
CA GLU A 147 -6.22 14.23 2.67
C GLU A 147 -7.49 14.63 3.44
N TYR A 148 -8.32 15.47 2.83
CA TYR A 148 -9.60 15.87 3.37
C TYR A 148 -10.74 15.31 2.51
N LEU A 149 -11.48 14.38 3.09
CA LEU A 149 -12.59 13.69 2.43
C LEU A 149 -13.86 14.53 2.49
N THR A 150 -14.52 14.65 1.36
CA THR A 150 -15.87 15.22 1.28
C THR A 150 -16.93 14.13 1.40
N GLU A 151 -18.18 14.53 1.51
CA GLU A 151 -19.31 13.58 1.61
C GLU A 151 -19.37 12.68 0.37
N ASN A 152 -19.51 11.39 0.59
CA ASN A 152 -19.55 10.33 -0.43
C ASN A 152 -18.23 10.05 -1.16
N ASP A 153 -17.12 10.66 -0.78
CA ASP A 153 -15.80 10.18 -1.19
C ASP A 153 -15.55 8.80 -0.60
N ALA A 154 -14.74 7.99 -1.29
CA ALA A 154 -14.37 6.68 -0.81
C ALA A 154 -12.86 6.44 -0.95
N LEU A 155 -12.29 5.69 0.00
CA LEU A 155 -10.90 5.29 -0.03
C LEU A 155 -10.78 3.79 -0.30
N LEU A 156 -9.82 3.42 -1.12
CA LEU A 156 -9.41 2.05 -1.37
C LEU A 156 -7.92 1.92 -1.09
N VAL A 157 -7.54 0.95 -0.27
CA VAL A 157 -6.14 0.54 -0.11
C VAL A 157 -5.97 -0.86 -0.69
N CYS A 158 -4.95 -1.05 -1.53
CA CYS A 158 -4.72 -2.33 -2.20
C CYS A 158 -3.23 -2.59 -2.45
N THR A 159 -2.90 -3.85 -2.70
CA THR A 159 -1.59 -4.32 -3.12
C THR A 159 -1.46 -4.30 -4.65
N ASP A 160 -0.28 -4.58 -5.17
CA ASP A 160 0.02 -4.66 -6.61
C ASP A 160 -0.87 -5.67 -7.35
N GLY A 161 -1.28 -6.74 -6.71
CA GLY A 161 -2.22 -7.72 -7.25
C GLY A 161 -3.54 -7.13 -7.78
N VAL A 162 -3.86 -5.87 -7.45
CA VAL A 162 -5.01 -5.14 -7.98
C VAL A 162 -4.58 -4.20 -9.12
N HIS A 163 -3.69 -3.28 -8.84
CA HIS A 163 -3.37 -2.20 -9.78
C HIS A 163 -2.43 -2.62 -10.94
N ASP A 164 -1.67 -3.70 -10.80
CA ASP A 164 -0.89 -4.27 -11.90
C ASP A 164 -1.75 -5.05 -12.91
N VAL A 165 -2.91 -5.52 -12.46
CA VAL A 165 -3.85 -6.25 -13.31
C VAL A 165 -4.80 -5.31 -14.05
N MET A 166 -5.21 -4.21 -13.40
CA MET A 166 -6.22 -3.31 -13.96
C MET A 166 -5.99 -1.87 -13.46
N GLU A 167 -5.80 -0.96 -14.40
CA GLU A 167 -5.67 0.47 -14.11
C GLU A 167 -6.94 1.02 -13.45
N CYS A 168 -6.78 1.98 -12.54
CA CYS A 168 -7.90 2.56 -11.80
C CYS A 168 -8.95 3.25 -12.71
N THR A 169 -8.58 3.66 -13.90
CA THR A 169 -9.48 4.20 -14.94
C THR A 169 -10.45 3.17 -15.51
N GLU A 170 -10.15 1.89 -15.36
CA GLU A 170 -10.95 0.77 -15.82
C GLU A 170 -11.82 0.15 -14.71
N TRP A 171 -11.68 0.62 -13.47
CA TRP A 171 -12.44 0.08 -12.34
C TRP A 171 -13.93 0.36 -12.46
N PRO A 172 -14.79 -0.53 -11.94
CA PRO A 172 -16.23 -0.29 -11.92
C PRO A 172 -16.57 1.05 -11.28
N ALA A 173 -17.56 1.76 -11.83
CA ALA A 173 -17.99 3.04 -11.26
C ALA A 173 -18.60 2.84 -9.86
N LEU A 174 -18.16 3.66 -8.91
CA LEU A 174 -18.74 3.68 -7.57
C LEU A 174 -19.92 4.67 -7.57
N LYS A 175 -21.14 4.14 -7.37
CA LYS A 175 -22.36 4.96 -7.29
C LYS A 175 -22.71 5.26 -5.84
N VAL A 176 -23.27 6.44 -5.57
CA VAL A 176 -23.63 6.92 -4.22
C VAL A 176 -24.50 5.92 -3.45
N ASP A 177 -25.46 5.28 -4.11
CA ASP A 177 -26.38 4.32 -3.49
C ASP A 177 -25.90 2.86 -3.58
N MET A 178 -24.69 2.63 -4.06
CA MET A 178 -24.14 1.28 -4.20
C MET A 178 -23.56 0.80 -2.88
N GLU A 179 -23.96 -0.40 -2.45
CA GLU A 179 -23.29 -1.04 -1.31
C GLU A 179 -21.81 -1.34 -1.70
N LEU A 180 -20.87 -0.93 -0.86
CA LEU A 180 -19.43 -1.18 -1.08
C LEU A 180 -19.12 -2.65 -1.33
N ARG A 181 -19.86 -3.56 -0.68
CA ARG A 181 -19.72 -5.00 -0.92
C ARG A 181 -20.07 -5.41 -2.35
N ALA A 182 -21.11 -4.83 -2.95
CA ALA A 182 -21.47 -5.09 -4.34
C ALA A 182 -20.39 -4.59 -5.28
N TRP A 183 -19.87 -3.39 -5.03
CA TRP A 183 -18.75 -2.85 -5.79
C TRP A 183 -17.49 -3.73 -5.73
N LEU A 184 -17.14 -4.22 -4.54
CA LEU A 184 -16.00 -5.13 -4.37
C LEU A 184 -16.18 -6.45 -5.13
N LEU A 185 -17.39 -6.98 -5.21
CA LEU A 185 -17.69 -8.19 -5.99
C LEU A 185 -17.56 -7.94 -7.51
N ASP A 186 -18.02 -6.80 -8.00
CA ASP A 186 -17.87 -6.40 -9.39
C ASP A 186 -16.38 -6.17 -9.73
N MET A 187 -15.64 -5.53 -8.84
CA MET A 187 -14.19 -5.34 -8.95
C MET A 187 -13.48 -6.67 -9.05
N LYS A 188 -13.78 -7.60 -8.13
CA LYS A 188 -13.20 -8.95 -8.13
C LYS A 188 -13.49 -9.69 -9.44
N ALA A 189 -14.73 -9.67 -9.92
CA ALA A 189 -15.10 -10.32 -11.18
C ALA A 189 -14.33 -9.73 -12.37
N SER A 190 -14.11 -8.41 -12.37
CA SER A 190 -13.34 -7.72 -13.41
C SER A 190 -11.86 -8.14 -13.38
N LEU A 191 -11.24 -8.23 -12.20
CA LEU A 191 -9.87 -8.72 -12.03
C LEU A 191 -9.73 -10.18 -12.47
N ASP A 192 -10.63 -11.07 -12.02
CA ASP A 192 -10.62 -12.49 -12.39
C ASP A 192 -10.71 -12.67 -13.93
N SER A 193 -11.48 -11.82 -14.62
CA SER A 193 -11.62 -11.88 -16.08
C SER A 193 -10.37 -11.44 -16.85
N LYS A 194 -9.51 -10.61 -16.24
CA LYS A 194 -8.25 -10.15 -16.85
C LYS A 194 -7.09 -11.09 -16.62
N GLN A 195 -7.20 -11.95 -15.61
CA GLN A 195 -6.16 -12.96 -15.28
C GLN A 195 -6.41 -14.31 -15.99
N ALA A 196 -7.58 -14.52 -16.62
CA ALA A 196 -7.96 -15.74 -17.33
C ALA A 196 -7.47 -15.72 -18.78
#